data_fea077b14af549b7f2191f768e1e46ae
#
_entry.id   fea077b14af549b7f2191f768e1e46ae
#
_cell.length_a   1.000
_cell.length_b   1.000
_cell.length_c   1.000
_cell.angle_alpha   90.00
_cell.angle_beta   90.00
_cell.angle_gamma   90.00
#
_symmetry.space_group_name_H-M   'P 1'
#
loop_
_entity.id
_entity.type
_entity.pdbx_description
1 polymer ?
#
loop_
_entity_poly.entity_id
_entity_poly.type
_entity_poly.pdbx_seq_one_letter_code
_entity_poly.pdbx_strand_id
1 'polypeptide(L)'
;SYVFDKSGKEHTLQFALKNDWISDYIAIFNNEKSNQTVECIADSTVVETSVSEGIENIFLRFPKIESMHRKNLERTIVSLQKRILNQLQLTSMDRYYLFLKQHPEIEKYAQNYHIASYLGITQQSLSRIRASFK
;
A
#
# COMPACT_ATOMS: atom_id res chain seq x y z
N SER A 1 1.61 -3.69 -3.09
CA SER A 1 2.90 -4.29 -2.66
C SER A 1 2.71 -5.17 -1.43
N TYR A 2 3.66 -6.05 -1.24
CA TYR A 2 3.65 -6.99 -0.12
C TYR A 2 5.07 -7.38 0.29
N VAL A 3 5.19 -7.96 1.48
CA VAL A 3 6.41 -8.57 2.01
C VAL A 3 6.10 -9.96 2.54
N PHE A 4 7.14 -10.79 2.65
CA PHE A 4 7.05 -12.09 3.34
C PHE A 4 7.61 -11.98 4.76
N ASP A 5 6.93 -12.59 5.73
CA ASP A 5 7.49 -12.78 7.06
C ASP A 5 8.44 -13.99 7.11
N LYS A 6 9.03 -14.23 8.28
CA LYS A 6 9.98 -15.35 8.49
C LYS A 6 9.36 -16.74 8.27
N SER A 7 8.03 -16.85 8.32
CA SER A 7 7.30 -18.10 8.06
C SER A 7 6.96 -18.29 6.58
N GLY A 8 7.28 -17.32 5.73
CA GLY A 8 6.90 -17.28 4.31
C GLY A 8 5.47 -16.82 4.06
N LYS A 9 4.81 -16.25 5.07
CA LYS A 9 3.47 -15.69 4.91
C LYS A 9 3.56 -14.30 4.29
N GLU A 10 2.71 -14.06 3.29
CA GLU A 10 2.58 -12.78 2.63
C GLU A 10 1.79 -11.77 3.47
N HIS A 11 2.30 -10.55 3.54
CA HIS A 11 1.66 -9.40 4.17
C HIS A 11 1.51 -8.25 3.18
N THR A 12 0.28 -7.97 2.78
CA THR A 12 -0.04 -6.85 1.89
C THR A 12 0.16 -5.52 2.61
N LEU A 13 1.04 -4.68 2.07
CA LEU A 13 1.38 -3.37 2.63
C LEU A 13 0.54 -2.26 2.03
N GLN A 14 0.38 -2.27 0.70
CA GLN A 14 -0.26 -1.17 -0.02
C GLN A 14 -0.96 -1.69 -1.27
N PHE A 15 -2.12 -1.12 -1.55
CA PHE A 15 -2.71 -1.11 -2.89
C PHE A 15 -2.39 0.23 -3.56
N ALA A 16 -2.14 0.19 -4.86
CA ALA A 16 -1.96 1.37 -5.69
C ALA A 16 -2.97 1.34 -6.84
N LEU A 17 -3.64 2.45 -7.05
CA LEU A 17 -4.59 2.67 -8.13
C LEU A 17 -4.01 3.69 -9.13
N LYS A 18 -4.81 4.12 -10.09
CA LYS A 18 -4.40 5.12 -11.08
C LYS A 18 -3.87 6.39 -10.40
N ASN A 19 -2.69 6.83 -10.81
CA ASN A 19 -1.95 7.99 -10.29
C ASN A 19 -1.42 7.84 -8.86
N ASP A 20 -1.46 6.64 -8.27
CA ASP A 20 -0.79 6.38 -7.00
C ASP A 20 0.68 6.07 -7.21
N TRP A 21 1.46 6.31 -6.17
CA TRP A 21 2.85 5.92 -6.07
C TRP A 21 3.00 4.71 -5.16
N ILE A 22 3.89 3.82 -5.55
CA ILE A 22 4.24 2.65 -4.76
C ILE A 22 5.76 2.51 -4.74
N SER A 23 6.32 2.38 -3.56
CA SER A 23 7.78 2.35 -3.37
C SER A 23 8.14 1.76 -2.01
N ASP A 24 9.33 1.20 -1.91
CA ASP A 24 9.95 0.87 -0.63
C ASP A 24 10.80 2.05 -0.14
N TYR A 25 10.19 2.90 0.67
CA TYR A 25 10.87 4.08 1.21
C TYR A 25 12.00 3.72 2.18
N ILE A 26 11.94 2.57 2.86
CA ILE A 26 13.03 2.09 3.72
C ILE A 26 14.27 1.85 2.86
N ALA A 27 14.08 1.09 1.77
CA ALA A 27 15.18 0.80 0.86
C ALA A 27 15.77 2.07 0.22
N ILE A 28 14.90 3.01 -0.20
CA ILE A 28 15.32 4.26 -0.85
C ILE A 28 16.13 5.15 0.11
N PHE A 29 15.60 5.42 1.30
CA PHE A 29 16.22 6.41 2.20
C PHE A 29 17.37 5.84 3.04
N ASN A 30 17.38 4.54 3.31
CA ASN A 30 18.48 3.88 4.02
C ASN A 30 19.55 3.32 3.07
N ASN A 31 19.34 3.40 1.76
CA ASN A 31 20.19 2.78 0.75
C ASN A 31 20.37 1.27 0.99
N GLU A 32 19.27 0.59 1.27
CA GLU A 32 19.21 -0.84 1.56
C GLU A 32 18.57 -1.61 0.39
N LYS A 33 18.79 -2.91 0.35
CA LYS A 33 18.08 -3.77 -0.61
C LYS A 33 16.61 -3.86 -0.21
N SER A 34 15.71 -3.58 -1.16
CA SER A 34 14.27 -3.75 -0.93
C SER A 34 13.92 -5.22 -0.62
N ASN A 35 13.03 -5.40 0.34
CA ASN A 35 12.36 -6.66 0.64
C ASN A 35 10.88 -6.65 0.26
N GLN A 36 10.41 -5.57 -0.36
CA GLN A 36 9.05 -5.47 -0.88
C GLN A 36 8.98 -6.00 -2.31
N THR A 37 7.88 -6.66 -2.60
CA THR A 37 7.48 -7.03 -3.96
C THR A 37 6.32 -6.16 -4.41
N VAL A 38 6.40 -5.63 -5.63
CA VAL A 38 5.31 -4.92 -6.30
C VAL A 38 4.78 -5.81 -7.41
N GLU A 39 3.49 -6.06 -7.43
CA GLU A 39 2.82 -6.93 -8.39
C GLU A 39 1.59 -6.24 -8.95
N CYS A 40 1.40 -6.31 -10.26
CA CYS A 40 0.17 -5.88 -10.92
C CYS A 40 -0.87 -7.01 -10.81
N ILE A 41 -1.96 -6.76 -10.12
CA ILE A 41 -3.07 -7.72 -9.95
C ILE A 41 -4.17 -7.57 -11.02
N ALA A 42 -4.00 -6.63 -11.93
CA ALA A 42 -4.80 -6.40 -13.12
C ALA A 42 -3.93 -5.79 -14.22
N ASP A 43 -4.38 -5.83 -15.47
CA ASP A 43 -3.69 -5.19 -16.59
C ASP A 43 -3.45 -3.72 -16.31
N SER A 44 -2.16 -3.33 -16.29
CA SER A 44 -1.74 -2.01 -15.82
C SER A 44 -0.62 -1.45 -16.67
N THR A 45 -0.62 -0.13 -16.84
CA THR A 45 0.53 0.61 -17.36
C THR A 45 1.18 1.34 -16.21
N VAL A 46 2.47 1.08 -15.98
CA VAL A 46 3.26 1.70 -14.91
C VAL A 46 4.42 2.50 -15.47
N VAL A 47 4.79 3.57 -14.76
CA VAL A 47 6.04 4.29 -15.00
C VAL A 47 6.98 3.95 -13.87
N GLU A 48 8.12 3.39 -14.20
CA GLU A 48 9.19 3.08 -13.25
C GLU A 48 10.27 4.17 -13.31
N THR A 49 10.71 4.62 -12.15
CA THR A 49 11.82 5.55 -12.01
C THR A 49 12.91 4.89 -11.18
N SER A 50 14.07 4.69 -11.78
CA SER A 50 15.25 4.20 -11.06
C SER A 50 15.84 5.30 -10.19
N VAL A 51 16.19 4.94 -8.96
CA VAL A 51 16.89 5.81 -8.01
C VAL A 51 18.31 5.32 -7.74
N SER A 52 18.88 4.54 -8.64
CA SER A 52 20.23 3.94 -8.50
C SER A 52 21.35 4.98 -8.32
N GLU A 53 21.19 6.19 -8.83
CA GLU A 53 22.13 7.30 -8.67
C GLU A 53 21.90 8.10 -7.36
N GLY A 54 20.97 7.65 -6.53
CA GLY A 54 20.50 8.35 -5.34
C GLY A 54 19.40 9.36 -5.65
N ILE A 55 18.39 9.39 -4.78
CA ILE A 55 17.21 10.24 -4.97
C ILE A 55 17.55 11.73 -4.96
N GLU A 56 18.57 12.12 -4.20
CA GLU A 56 19.07 13.50 -4.11
C GLU A 56 19.55 14.03 -5.48
N ASN A 57 20.25 13.20 -6.24
CA ASN A 57 20.72 13.59 -7.57
C ASN A 57 19.57 13.81 -8.54
N ILE A 58 18.49 13.03 -8.40
CA ILE A 58 17.27 13.21 -9.20
C ILE A 58 16.63 14.56 -8.84
N PHE A 59 16.55 14.90 -7.56
CA PHE A 59 15.93 16.15 -7.10
C PHE A 59 16.74 17.38 -7.54
N LEU A 60 18.08 17.31 -7.48
CA LEU A 60 18.93 18.38 -7.99
C LEU A 60 18.73 18.63 -9.49
N ARG A 61 18.56 17.58 -10.28
CA ARG A 61 18.32 17.68 -11.73
C ARG A 61 16.89 18.09 -12.07
N PHE A 62 15.91 17.69 -11.25
CA PHE A 62 14.49 17.88 -11.50
C PHE A 62 13.72 18.38 -10.28
N PRO A 63 13.84 19.67 -9.90
CA PRO A 63 13.20 20.22 -8.68
C PRO A 63 11.67 20.06 -8.62
N LYS A 64 11.01 19.97 -9.79
CA LYS A 64 9.56 19.70 -9.85
C LYS A 64 9.22 18.29 -9.35
N ILE A 65 10.11 17.31 -9.60
CA ILE A 65 9.94 15.94 -9.11
C ILE A 65 10.08 15.92 -7.58
N GLU A 66 11.02 16.67 -7.01
CA GLU A 66 11.16 16.82 -5.56
C GLU A 66 9.86 17.30 -4.91
N SER A 67 9.29 18.40 -5.42
CA SER A 67 8.04 18.95 -4.88
C SER A 67 6.87 17.96 -4.96
N MET A 68 6.76 17.22 -6.07
CA MET A 68 5.76 16.19 -6.25
C MET A 68 5.98 15.03 -5.29
N HIS A 69 7.21 14.55 -5.16
CA HIS A 69 7.59 13.46 -4.25
C HIS A 69 7.33 13.81 -2.79
N ARG A 70 7.69 15.03 -2.36
CA ARG A 70 7.39 15.52 -1.01
C ARG A 70 5.90 15.49 -0.70
N LYS A 71 5.05 16.00 -1.60
CA LYS A 71 3.59 15.96 -1.44
C LYS A 71 3.06 14.52 -1.36
N ASN A 72 3.66 13.61 -2.12
CA ASN A 72 3.31 12.19 -2.05
C ASN A 72 3.70 11.58 -0.70
N LEU A 73 4.90 11.87 -0.20
CA LEU A 73 5.34 11.43 1.14
C LEU A 73 4.42 11.95 2.24
N GLU A 74 4.03 13.23 2.19
CA GLU A 74 3.08 13.81 3.16
C GLU A 74 1.76 13.03 3.18
N ARG A 75 1.20 12.70 2.01
CA ARG A 75 -0.02 11.89 1.90
C ARG A 75 0.18 10.46 2.42
N THR A 76 1.32 9.87 2.10
CA THR A 76 1.67 8.51 2.54
C THR A 76 1.79 8.45 4.06
N ILE A 77 2.47 9.40 4.69
CA ILE A 77 2.60 9.47 6.16
C ILE A 77 1.22 9.59 6.81
N VAL A 78 0.38 10.51 6.33
CA VAL A 78 -0.98 10.68 6.86
C VAL A 78 -1.81 9.40 6.70
N SER A 79 -1.71 8.72 5.55
CA SER A 79 -2.40 7.46 5.30
C SER A 79 -1.94 6.35 6.25
N LEU A 80 -0.63 6.21 6.45
CA LEU A 80 -0.06 5.22 7.37
C LEU A 80 -0.47 5.49 8.83
N GLN A 81 -0.41 6.75 9.27
CA GLN A 81 -0.88 7.12 10.61
C GLN A 81 -2.36 6.78 10.82
N LYS A 82 -3.22 7.15 9.86
CA LYS A 82 -4.65 6.80 9.91
C LYS A 82 -4.85 5.28 9.97
N ARG A 83 -4.10 4.51 9.18
CA ARG A 83 -4.19 3.05 9.20
C ARG A 83 -3.81 2.48 10.56
N ILE A 84 -2.74 2.96 11.18
CA ILE A 84 -2.33 2.55 12.53
C ILE A 84 -3.43 2.89 13.56
N LEU A 85 -3.92 4.12 13.56
CA LEU A 85 -5.00 4.54 14.46
C LEU A 85 -6.26 3.70 14.27
N ASN A 86 -6.66 3.43 13.03
CA ASN A 86 -7.80 2.59 12.72
C ASN A 86 -7.63 1.16 13.24
N GLN A 87 -6.42 0.60 13.19
CA GLN A 87 -6.15 -0.72 13.76
C GLN A 87 -6.29 -0.74 15.29
N LEU A 88 -5.97 0.36 15.96
CA LEU A 88 -6.05 0.48 17.42
C LEU A 88 -7.47 0.79 17.91
N GLN A 89 -8.26 1.52 17.15
CA GLN A 89 -9.52 2.12 17.61
C GLN A 89 -10.78 1.49 17.00
N LEU A 90 -10.67 0.87 15.82
CA LEU A 90 -11.84 0.43 15.07
C LEU A 90 -11.99 -1.08 15.07
N THR A 91 -13.23 -1.54 14.98
CA THR A 91 -13.53 -2.95 14.74
C THR A 91 -13.08 -3.39 13.35
N SER A 92 -12.96 -4.69 13.13
CA SER A 92 -12.63 -5.22 11.80
C SER A 92 -13.68 -4.86 10.75
N MET A 93 -14.94 -4.76 11.15
CA MET A 93 -16.05 -4.34 10.29
C MET A 93 -15.90 -2.88 9.87
N ASP A 94 -15.62 -1.97 10.82
CA ASP A 94 -15.44 -0.55 10.52
C ASP A 94 -14.22 -0.32 9.62
N ARG A 95 -13.11 -1.05 9.85
CA ARG A 95 -11.93 -0.99 8.99
C ARG A 95 -12.23 -1.44 7.56
N TYR A 96 -13.01 -2.51 7.41
CA TYR A 96 -13.42 -2.98 6.09
C TYR A 96 -14.33 -1.96 5.39
N TYR A 97 -15.28 -1.35 6.09
CA TYR A 97 -16.14 -0.28 5.54
C TYR A 97 -15.33 0.91 5.06
N LEU A 98 -14.37 1.39 5.87
CA LEU A 98 -13.48 2.49 5.48
C LEU A 98 -12.61 2.12 4.28
N PHE A 99 -12.13 0.88 4.22
CA PHE A 99 -11.36 0.37 3.11
C PHE A 99 -12.15 0.42 1.79
N LEU A 100 -13.39 -0.04 1.79
CA LEU A 100 -14.26 0.01 0.60
C LEU A 100 -14.55 1.46 0.17
N LYS A 101 -14.72 2.36 1.13
CA LYS A 101 -14.93 3.79 0.84
C LYS A 101 -13.70 4.43 0.19
N GLN A 102 -12.50 4.01 0.60
CA GLN A 102 -11.23 4.51 0.06
C GLN A 102 -10.87 3.86 -1.28
N HIS A 103 -11.24 2.60 -1.47
CA HIS A 103 -10.88 1.77 -2.61
C HIS A 103 -12.13 1.06 -3.19
N PRO A 104 -13.11 1.80 -3.74
CA PRO A 104 -14.42 1.22 -4.12
C PRO A 104 -14.34 0.14 -5.18
N GLU A 105 -13.29 0.15 -6.03
CA GLU A 105 -13.12 -0.80 -7.12
C GLU A 105 -12.20 -1.97 -6.77
N ILE A 106 -11.54 -1.93 -5.62
CA ILE A 106 -10.46 -2.88 -5.31
C ILE A 106 -10.93 -4.33 -5.24
N GLU A 107 -12.17 -4.56 -4.79
CA GLU A 107 -12.74 -5.90 -4.69
C GLU A 107 -12.96 -6.59 -6.05
N LYS A 108 -12.94 -5.83 -7.14
CA LYS A 108 -13.02 -6.40 -8.49
C LYS A 108 -11.71 -7.07 -8.92
N TYR A 109 -10.60 -6.66 -8.32
CA TYR A 109 -9.25 -7.06 -8.75
C TYR A 109 -8.50 -7.82 -7.65
N ALA A 110 -8.61 -7.38 -6.40
CA ALA A 110 -7.84 -7.97 -5.29
C ALA A 110 -8.52 -9.24 -4.76
N GLN A 111 -7.73 -10.29 -4.62
CA GLN A 111 -8.18 -11.52 -4.00
C GLN A 111 -8.42 -11.33 -2.50
N ASN A 112 -9.25 -12.21 -1.91
CA ASN A 112 -9.65 -12.13 -0.50
C ASN A 112 -8.46 -12.13 0.46
N TYR A 113 -7.40 -12.87 0.16
CA TYR A 113 -6.24 -12.93 1.04
C TYR A 113 -5.47 -11.62 1.07
N HIS A 114 -5.36 -10.90 -0.06
CA HIS A 114 -4.73 -9.58 -0.10
C HIS A 114 -5.51 -8.57 0.76
N ILE A 115 -6.85 -8.55 0.61
CA ILE A 115 -7.70 -7.63 1.37
C ILE A 115 -7.65 -7.97 2.87
N ALA A 116 -7.77 -9.24 3.23
CA ALA A 116 -7.69 -9.69 4.61
C ALA A 116 -6.33 -9.35 5.23
N SER A 117 -5.24 -9.60 4.50
CA SER A 117 -3.88 -9.26 4.91
C SER A 117 -3.70 -7.75 5.14
N TYR A 118 -4.15 -6.92 4.19
CA TYR A 118 -4.11 -5.45 4.32
C TYR A 118 -4.85 -4.93 5.54
N LEU A 119 -6.02 -5.53 5.85
CA LEU A 119 -6.86 -5.19 7.00
C LEU A 119 -6.36 -5.77 8.32
N GLY A 120 -5.37 -6.68 8.30
CA GLY A 120 -4.88 -7.36 9.49
C GLY A 120 -5.90 -8.34 10.09
N ILE A 121 -6.69 -9.03 9.25
CA ILE A 121 -7.69 -10.02 9.66
C ILE A 121 -7.51 -11.33 8.90
N THR A 122 -8.21 -12.38 9.32
CA THR A 122 -8.25 -13.65 8.57
C THR A 122 -9.24 -13.58 7.41
N GLN A 123 -9.05 -14.44 6.39
CA GLN A 123 -10.00 -14.55 5.28
C GLN A 123 -11.40 -14.98 5.77
N GLN A 124 -11.47 -15.85 6.80
CA GLN A 124 -12.73 -16.26 7.42
C GLN A 124 -13.45 -15.07 8.07
N SER A 125 -12.70 -14.20 8.76
CA SER A 125 -13.27 -12.97 9.32
C SER A 125 -13.77 -12.02 8.24
N LEU A 126 -13.02 -11.86 7.14
CA LEU A 126 -13.46 -11.07 6.00
C LEU A 126 -14.77 -11.62 5.39
N SER A 127 -14.86 -12.94 5.21
CA SER A 127 -16.07 -13.60 4.69
C SER A 127 -17.29 -13.38 5.60
N ARG A 128 -17.12 -13.46 6.93
CA ARG A 128 -18.20 -13.19 7.89
C ARG A 128 -18.65 -11.72 7.84
N ILE A 129 -17.71 -10.79 7.78
CA ILE A 129 -18.00 -9.36 7.65
C ILE A 129 -18.82 -9.11 6.39
N ARG A 130 -18.42 -9.64 5.23
CA ARG A 130 -19.18 -9.49 3.98
C ARG A 130 -20.59 -10.08 4.05
N ALA A 131 -20.75 -11.22 4.73
CA ALA A 131 -22.07 -11.81 4.92
C ALA A 131 -23.01 -10.94 5.75
N SER A 132 -22.49 -10.15 6.67
CA SER A 132 -23.27 -9.22 7.50
C SER A 132 -23.66 -7.91 6.78
N PHE A 133 -23.11 -7.65 5.60
CA PHE A 133 -23.46 -6.49 4.75
C PHE A 133 -24.56 -6.80 3.70
N LYS A 134 -24.98 -8.04 3.62
CA LYS A 134 -26.12 -8.48 2.77
C LYS A 134 -27.43 -8.39 3.54
#